data_8919653f1d4e745352a8677d01336f43
#
_entry.id   8919653f1d4e745352a8677d01336f43
#
_cell.length_a   1.000
_cell.length_b   1.000
_cell.length_c   1.000
_cell.angle_alpha   90.00
_cell.angle_beta   90.00
_cell.angle_gamma   90.00
#
_symmetry.space_group_name_H-M   'P 1'
#
loop_
_entity.id
_entity.type
_entity.pdbx_description
1 polymer ?
#
loop_
_entity_poly.entity_id
_entity_poly.type
_entity_poly.pdbx_seq_one_letter_code
_entity_poly.pdbx_strand_id
1 'polypeptide(L)'
;MKRSILLSVLLFAMVCPGIAQNADSSLKEIKDKIESMGYDISSLQKTMDDIYWYNRIGDVAFIDKVYITGPPISEKQVKNPSAMGVRNPVKFYCYIFIPKDIKTDKKYPLLVLPHGGVHADFTTYHTHIIRELMAQQYIVIAPEYRGSTGYGKDFYEKIDYGGLENDDVNASRDYMVRNYEMVDSARVGIIGWSHGGMIALMCVFDHPEKYKVCFAGNPVSDLVARMGYSDDEYRKLFSADYHLGKDARGDIKEYRKRSPAWNAQKLKTPLLIHTNTNDDDVNVLEVEHLIQALKAEGKQFEYEIFKDVEGGHSFDRIDTRIAKQIRLKIYSFLDKYLDPSRKLKSISEIDKAAYR
;
A
#
# COMPACT_ATOMS: atom_id res chain seq x y z
N MET A 1 -8.98 -14.47 71.18
CA MET A 1 -9.01 -13.41 70.17
C MET A 1 -8.03 -13.60 68.98
N LYS A 2 -6.93 -14.33 69.07
CA LYS A 2 -5.96 -14.46 67.96
C LYS A 2 -6.32 -15.49 66.86
N ARG A 3 -7.24 -16.45 67.11
CA ARG A 3 -7.67 -17.46 66.12
C ARG A 3 -8.75 -17.00 65.11
N SER A 4 -9.60 -16.04 65.54
CA SER A 4 -10.67 -15.52 64.67
C SER A 4 -10.18 -14.52 63.63
N ILE A 5 -9.07 -13.81 63.88
CA ILE A 5 -8.49 -12.87 62.91
C ILE A 5 -7.78 -13.63 61.74
N LEU A 6 -7.18 -14.78 62.04
CA LEU A 6 -6.51 -15.60 61.00
C LEU A 6 -7.51 -16.21 60.00
N LEU A 7 -8.71 -16.60 60.48
CA LEU A 7 -9.75 -17.16 59.63
C LEU A 7 -10.39 -16.11 58.71
N SER A 8 -10.53 -14.87 59.18
CA SER A 8 -11.07 -13.75 58.39
C SER A 8 -10.11 -13.29 57.29
N VAL A 9 -8.79 -13.33 57.54
CA VAL A 9 -7.78 -12.99 56.55
C VAL A 9 -7.66 -14.10 55.48
N LEU A 10 -7.82 -15.38 55.84
CA LEU A 10 -7.83 -16.49 54.89
C LEU A 10 -9.10 -16.53 54.03
N LEU A 11 -10.28 -16.12 54.57
CA LEU A 11 -11.50 -16.00 53.76
C LEU A 11 -11.41 -14.83 52.77
N PHE A 12 -10.79 -13.72 53.14
CA PHE A 12 -10.59 -12.59 52.25
C PHE A 12 -9.58 -12.89 51.11
N ALA A 13 -8.56 -13.69 51.40
CA ALA A 13 -7.58 -14.14 50.40
C ALA A 13 -8.14 -15.16 49.38
N MET A 14 -9.21 -15.91 49.74
CA MET A 14 -9.87 -16.87 48.84
C MET A 14 -10.94 -16.24 47.94
N VAL A 15 -11.44 -15.04 48.26
CA VAL A 15 -12.47 -14.34 47.47
C VAL A 15 -11.83 -13.45 46.38
N CYS A 16 -10.59 -12.97 46.59
CA CYS A 16 -9.90 -12.12 45.63
C CYS A 16 -9.61 -12.73 44.24
N PRO A 17 -9.17 -14.01 44.09
CA PRO A 17 -8.85 -14.52 42.77
C PRO A 17 -10.07 -14.65 41.83
N GLY A 18 -11.25 -14.96 42.35
CA GLY A 18 -12.47 -15.06 41.55
C GLY A 18 -12.99 -13.71 41.03
N ILE A 19 -12.84 -12.65 41.83
CA ILE A 19 -13.24 -11.30 41.43
C ILE A 19 -12.24 -10.75 40.39
N ALA A 20 -10.95 -10.96 40.61
CA ALA A 20 -9.90 -10.58 39.65
C ALA A 20 -10.07 -11.30 38.32
N GLN A 21 -10.32 -12.60 38.32
CA GLN A 21 -10.50 -13.39 37.10
C GLN A 21 -11.77 -13.00 36.33
N ASN A 22 -12.86 -12.65 37.00
CA ASN A 22 -14.06 -12.12 36.34
C ASN A 22 -13.84 -10.71 35.78
N ALA A 23 -13.09 -9.85 36.49
CA ALA A 23 -12.75 -8.52 36.03
C ALA A 23 -11.85 -8.58 34.75
N ASP A 24 -10.86 -9.47 34.75
CA ASP A 24 -9.97 -9.68 33.59
C ASP A 24 -10.73 -10.24 32.39
N SER A 25 -11.67 -11.17 32.60
CA SER A 25 -12.55 -11.69 31.53
C SER A 25 -13.42 -10.59 30.96
N SER A 26 -14.05 -9.75 31.78
CA SER A 26 -14.89 -8.64 31.35
C SER A 26 -14.10 -7.56 30.60
N LEU A 27 -12.89 -7.26 31.07
CA LEU A 27 -12.00 -6.32 30.39
C LEU A 27 -11.56 -6.84 29.03
N LYS A 28 -11.28 -8.12 28.91
CA LYS A 28 -10.94 -8.74 27.62
C LYS A 28 -12.12 -8.67 26.65
N GLU A 29 -13.32 -9.02 27.09
CA GLU A 29 -14.54 -8.94 26.27
C GLU A 29 -14.82 -7.52 25.77
N ILE A 30 -14.62 -6.52 26.63
CA ILE A 30 -14.77 -5.11 26.25
C ILE A 30 -13.71 -4.72 25.21
N LYS A 31 -12.45 -5.12 25.39
CA LYS A 31 -11.39 -4.86 24.41
C LYS A 31 -11.68 -5.50 23.06
N ASP A 32 -12.09 -6.77 23.05
CA ASP A 32 -12.43 -7.50 21.83
C ASP A 32 -13.62 -6.84 21.10
N LYS A 33 -14.61 -6.32 21.86
CA LYS A 33 -15.73 -5.58 21.30
C LYS A 33 -15.32 -4.22 20.74
N ILE A 34 -14.45 -3.48 21.41
CA ILE A 34 -13.93 -2.20 20.92
C ILE A 34 -13.13 -2.43 19.63
N GLU A 35 -12.30 -3.46 19.57
CA GLU A 35 -11.56 -3.84 18.36
C GLU A 35 -12.52 -4.17 17.21
N SER A 36 -13.54 -5.01 17.45
CA SER A 36 -14.57 -5.34 16.45
C SER A 36 -15.27 -4.09 15.93
N MET A 37 -15.67 -3.18 16.83
CA MET A 37 -16.29 -1.90 16.42
C MET A 37 -15.35 -1.05 15.55
N GLY A 38 -14.04 -1.09 15.79
CA GLY A 38 -13.05 -0.43 14.94
C GLY A 38 -13.08 -0.94 13.51
N TYR A 39 -13.16 -2.25 13.31
CA TYR A 39 -13.28 -2.85 11.97
C TYR A 39 -14.62 -2.53 11.32
N ASP A 40 -15.72 -2.49 12.07
CA ASP A 40 -17.04 -2.13 11.55
C ASP A 40 -17.06 -0.67 11.07
N ILE A 41 -16.48 0.24 11.84
CA ILE A 41 -16.35 1.66 11.47
C ILE A 41 -15.49 1.79 10.20
N SER A 42 -14.36 1.10 10.14
CA SER A 42 -13.49 1.10 8.96
C SER A 42 -14.24 0.61 7.71
N SER A 43 -15.07 -0.42 7.84
CA SER A 43 -15.88 -0.95 6.74
C SER A 43 -16.97 0.03 6.29
N LEU A 44 -17.58 0.77 7.23
CA LEU A 44 -18.53 1.84 6.91
C LEU A 44 -17.84 3.01 6.21
N GLN A 45 -16.67 3.44 6.68
CA GLN A 45 -15.87 4.49 6.04
C GLN A 45 -15.52 4.10 4.60
N LYS A 46 -15.13 2.84 4.37
CA LYS A 46 -14.84 2.31 3.04
C LYS A 46 -16.07 2.33 2.13
N THR A 47 -17.22 1.94 2.65
CA THR A 47 -18.49 1.99 1.91
C THR A 47 -18.87 3.42 1.52
N MET A 48 -18.66 4.37 2.42
CA MET A 48 -18.88 5.80 2.12
C MET A 48 -17.90 6.30 1.05
N ASP A 49 -16.65 5.93 1.14
CA ASP A 49 -15.62 6.32 0.17
C ASP A 49 -15.92 5.75 -1.22
N ASP A 50 -16.46 4.52 -1.31
CA ASP A 50 -16.95 3.94 -2.56
C ASP A 50 -17.99 4.84 -3.25
N ILE A 51 -18.91 5.43 -2.49
CA ILE A 51 -19.91 6.35 -3.01
C ILE A 51 -19.26 7.68 -3.45
N TYR A 52 -18.30 8.17 -2.67
CA TYR A 52 -17.59 9.42 -2.99
C TYR A 52 -16.78 9.34 -4.28
N TRP A 53 -16.24 8.18 -4.65
CA TRP A 53 -15.57 8.00 -5.93
C TRP A 53 -16.47 8.40 -7.10
N TYR A 54 -17.71 7.91 -7.15
CA TYR A 54 -18.67 8.27 -8.21
C TYR A 54 -19.01 9.75 -8.22
N ASN A 55 -19.13 10.35 -7.06
CA ASN A 55 -19.42 11.78 -6.94
C ASN A 55 -18.25 12.66 -7.43
N ARG A 56 -17.02 12.29 -7.08
CA ARG A 56 -15.82 13.11 -7.30
C ARG A 56 -15.19 12.96 -8.68
N ILE A 57 -15.31 11.81 -9.32
CA ILE A 57 -14.67 11.55 -10.62
C ILE A 57 -15.61 10.90 -11.65
N GLY A 58 -16.85 10.61 -11.30
CA GLY A 58 -17.83 10.02 -12.21
C GLY A 58 -18.18 10.89 -13.43
N ASP A 59 -17.78 12.15 -13.46
CA ASP A 59 -17.86 13.03 -14.64
C ASP A 59 -16.77 12.70 -15.69
N VAL A 60 -15.58 12.26 -15.28
CA VAL A 60 -14.42 12.02 -16.15
C VAL A 60 -14.07 10.55 -16.35
N ALA A 61 -14.54 9.65 -15.48
CA ALA A 61 -14.21 8.24 -15.51
C ALA A 61 -15.44 7.32 -15.42
N PHE A 62 -15.38 6.17 -16.10
CA PHE A 62 -16.11 4.99 -15.70
C PHE A 62 -15.36 4.33 -14.55
N ILE A 63 -16.07 3.92 -13.50
CA ILE A 63 -15.52 3.41 -12.25
C ILE A 63 -16.10 2.01 -12.03
N ASP A 64 -15.24 1.01 -11.91
CA ASP A 64 -15.59 -0.33 -11.48
C ASP A 64 -14.87 -0.68 -10.19
N LYS A 65 -15.50 -1.51 -9.36
CA LYS A 65 -14.88 -2.18 -8.21
C LYS A 65 -15.03 -3.68 -8.41
N VAL A 66 -13.96 -4.31 -8.88
CA VAL A 66 -13.94 -5.73 -9.21
C VAL A 66 -13.36 -6.57 -8.08
N TYR A 67 -13.79 -7.83 -7.98
CA TYR A 67 -13.34 -8.78 -6.97
C TYR A 67 -12.55 -9.89 -7.66
N ILE A 68 -11.24 -9.90 -7.43
CA ILE A 68 -10.30 -10.78 -8.12
C ILE A 68 -9.52 -11.66 -7.14
N THR A 69 -8.66 -12.52 -7.66
CA THR A 69 -7.87 -13.45 -6.86
C THR A 69 -6.37 -13.18 -7.03
N GLY A 70 -5.66 -13.18 -5.90
CA GLY A 70 -4.20 -13.22 -5.83
C GLY A 70 -3.68 -14.62 -5.46
N PRO A 71 -2.41 -14.74 -5.10
CA PRO A 71 -1.84 -16.01 -4.66
C PRO A 71 -2.52 -16.56 -3.39
N PRO A 72 -2.44 -17.89 -3.17
CA PRO A 72 -2.95 -18.51 -1.95
C PRO A 72 -2.29 -17.96 -0.69
N ILE A 73 -2.99 -18.11 0.44
CA ILE A 73 -2.41 -17.89 1.77
C ILE A 73 -1.30 -18.92 2.00
N SER A 74 -0.25 -18.57 2.73
CA SER A 74 0.79 -19.52 3.12
C SER A 74 0.22 -20.65 3.98
N GLU A 75 0.85 -21.82 3.95
CA GLU A 75 0.42 -23.01 4.72
C GLU A 75 0.23 -22.73 6.22
N LYS A 76 1.00 -21.79 6.78
CA LYS A 76 0.94 -21.40 8.20
C LYS A 76 -0.39 -20.75 8.62
N GLN A 77 -1.21 -20.31 7.68
CA GLN A 77 -2.45 -19.55 7.94
C GLN A 77 -3.72 -20.36 7.70
N VAL A 78 -3.63 -21.63 7.36
CA VAL A 78 -4.82 -22.48 7.11
C VAL A 78 -5.38 -22.96 8.44
N LYS A 79 -6.53 -22.40 8.84
CA LYS A 79 -7.23 -22.75 10.09
C LYS A 79 -8.21 -23.93 9.94
N ASN A 80 -8.60 -24.30 8.73
CA ASN A 80 -9.58 -25.37 8.47
C ASN A 80 -8.93 -26.54 7.72
N PRO A 81 -8.64 -27.66 8.41
CA PRO A 81 -7.98 -28.80 7.78
C PRO A 81 -8.84 -29.55 6.75
N SER A 82 -10.15 -29.38 6.76
CA SER A 82 -11.05 -29.96 5.75
C SER A 82 -11.19 -29.07 4.51
N ALA A 83 -10.86 -27.78 4.59
CA ALA A 83 -10.69 -26.96 3.40
C ALA A 83 -9.42 -27.43 2.71
N MET A 84 -9.47 -27.74 1.43
CA MET A 84 -8.29 -27.93 0.57
C MET A 84 -7.49 -26.60 0.45
N GLY A 85 -7.34 -25.91 1.57
CA GLY A 85 -7.23 -24.48 1.74
C GLY A 85 -5.85 -23.90 1.52
N VAL A 86 -4.81 -24.71 1.50
CA VAL A 86 -3.43 -24.25 1.23
C VAL A 86 -3.32 -23.61 -0.15
N ARG A 87 -4.24 -23.94 -1.05
CA ARG A 87 -4.25 -23.48 -2.44
C ARG A 87 -5.42 -22.57 -2.80
N ASN A 88 -6.27 -22.22 -1.83
CA ASN A 88 -7.32 -21.25 -2.09
C ASN A 88 -6.71 -19.85 -2.25
N PRO A 89 -6.92 -19.21 -3.40
CA PRO A 89 -6.40 -17.86 -3.62
C PRO A 89 -7.04 -16.86 -2.65
N VAL A 90 -6.28 -15.86 -2.25
CA VAL A 90 -6.83 -14.71 -1.54
C VAL A 90 -7.66 -13.89 -2.52
N LYS A 91 -8.86 -13.52 -2.11
CA LYS A 91 -9.74 -12.64 -2.88
C LYS A 91 -9.60 -11.22 -2.36
N PHE A 92 -9.53 -10.25 -3.26
CA PHE A 92 -9.42 -8.84 -2.91
C PHE A 92 -10.08 -7.96 -3.97
N TYR A 93 -10.44 -6.74 -3.58
CA TYR A 93 -11.04 -5.76 -4.47
C TYR A 93 -9.99 -4.94 -5.20
N CYS A 94 -10.36 -4.45 -6.39
CA CYS A 94 -9.59 -3.44 -7.11
C CYS A 94 -10.55 -2.38 -7.64
N TYR A 95 -10.16 -1.10 -7.52
CA TYR A 95 -10.81 -0.04 -8.29
C TYR A 95 -10.21 0.01 -9.68
N ILE A 96 -11.08 0.21 -10.67
CA ILE A 96 -10.69 0.44 -12.06
C ILE A 96 -11.27 1.77 -12.49
N PHE A 97 -10.41 2.62 -13.07
CA PHE A 97 -10.79 3.92 -13.59
C PHE A 97 -10.47 3.97 -15.07
N ILE A 98 -11.50 4.18 -15.90
CA ILE A 98 -11.39 4.23 -17.35
C ILE A 98 -11.87 5.61 -17.81
N PRO A 99 -11.04 6.42 -18.50
CA PRO A 99 -11.46 7.74 -18.98
C PRO A 99 -12.69 7.66 -19.87
N LYS A 100 -13.68 8.53 -19.67
CA LYS A 100 -14.93 8.52 -20.45
C LYS A 100 -14.76 8.92 -21.91
N ASP A 101 -13.69 9.64 -22.23
CA ASP A 101 -13.44 10.20 -23.56
C ASP A 101 -12.48 9.37 -24.41
N ILE A 102 -12.21 8.11 -24.02
CA ILE A 102 -11.44 7.17 -24.84
C ILE A 102 -12.32 6.52 -25.93
N LYS A 103 -11.63 6.06 -26.99
CA LYS A 103 -12.27 5.33 -28.10
C LYS A 103 -12.07 3.82 -27.91
N THR A 104 -13.12 3.05 -28.14
CA THR A 104 -13.10 1.59 -27.93
C THR A 104 -12.27 0.83 -28.98
N ASP A 105 -11.96 1.45 -30.10
CA ASP A 105 -11.15 0.91 -31.19
C ASP A 105 -9.63 1.15 -31.00
N LYS A 106 -9.22 1.78 -29.89
CA LYS A 106 -7.82 2.09 -29.59
C LYS A 106 -7.37 1.42 -28.30
N LYS A 107 -6.05 1.25 -28.18
CA LYS A 107 -5.41 0.79 -26.94
C LYS A 107 -4.76 1.93 -26.17
N TYR A 108 -4.86 1.87 -24.86
CA TYR A 108 -4.40 2.90 -23.92
C TYR A 108 -3.43 2.34 -22.90
N PRO A 109 -2.47 3.15 -22.41
CA PRO A 109 -1.55 2.71 -21.38
C PRO A 109 -2.28 2.46 -20.05
N LEU A 110 -1.80 1.45 -19.33
CA LEU A 110 -2.28 1.09 -17.99
C LEU A 110 -1.30 1.60 -16.94
N LEU A 111 -1.82 2.18 -15.87
CA LEU A 111 -1.09 2.42 -14.63
C LEU A 111 -1.65 1.55 -13.52
N VAL A 112 -0.77 0.81 -12.86
CA VAL A 112 -1.06 0.08 -11.61
C VAL A 112 -0.67 0.99 -10.45
N LEU A 113 -1.61 1.23 -9.52
CA LEU A 113 -1.45 2.18 -8.44
C LEU A 113 -1.74 1.52 -7.09
N PRO A 114 -0.78 0.77 -6.48
CA PRO A 114 -0.91 0.31 -5.12
C PRO A 114 -0.89 1.47 -4.13
N HIS A 115 -1.78 1.43 -3.13
CA HIS A 115 -1.83 2.44 -2.07
C HIS A 115 -0.68 2.28 -1.07
N GLY A 116 -0.41 3.33 -0.28
CA GLY A 116 0.55 3.33 0.83
C GLY A 116 -0.04 2.83 2.15
N GLY A 117 0.75 2.95 3.22
CA GLY A 117 0.38 2.54 4.57
C GLY A 117 0.62 1.05 4.85
N VAL A 118 1.00 0.70 6.08
CA VAL A 118 1.15 -0.71 6.50
C VAL A 118 -0.21 -1.39 6.43
N HIS A 119 -1.22 -0.73 7.04
CA HIS A 119 -2.62 -1.06 6.93
C HIS A 119 -3.37 0.22 6.56
N ALA A 120 -3.75 0.32 5.32
CA ALA A 120 -4.53 1.42 4.77
C ALA A 120 -5.39 0.87 3.62
N ASP A 121 -6.06 1.74 2.89
CA ASP A 121 -6.85 1.43 1.73
C ASP A 121 -6.76 2.55 0.68
N PHE A 122 -7.20 2.27 -0.52
CA PHE A 122 -7.23 3.25 -1.60
C PHE A 122 -8.47 4.15 -1.45
N THR A 123 -8.24 5.42 -1.12
CA THR A 123 -9.32 6.37 -0.79
C THR A 123 -9.40 7.54 -1.76
N THR A 124 -10.49 8.30 -1.67
CA THR A 124 -10.71 9.55 -2.39
C THR A 124 -9.70 10.67 -2.07
N TYR A 125 -8.76 10.43 -1.17
CA TYR A 125 -7.55 11.24 -1.03
C TYR A 125 -6.80 11.39 -2.37
N HIS A 126 -6.84 10.37 -3.23
CA HIS A 126 -6.18 10.35 -4.54
C HIS A 126 -7.03 10.97 -5.67
N THR A 127 -8.18 11.58 -5.37
CA THR A 127 -9.11 12.12 -6.38
C THR A 127 -8.42 12.97 -7.43
N HIS A 128 -7.62 13.95 -7.03
CA HIS A 128 -6.95 14.87 -7.94
C HIS A 128 -5.94 14.14 -8.85
N ILE A 129 -5.17 13.19 -8.30
CA ILE A 129 -4.23 12.37 -9.07
C ILE A 129 -4.97 11.52 -10.11
N ILE A 130 -6.07 10.85 -9.71
CA ILE A 130 -6.87 10.06 -10.65
C ILE A 130 -7.44 10.96 -11.76
N ARG A 131 -7.95 12.14 -11.44
CA ARG A 131 -8.43 13.09 -12.45
C ARG A 131 -7.33 13.54 -13.40
N GLU A 132 -6.14 13.84 -12.90
CA GLU A 132 -4.95 14.16 -13.70
C GLU A 132 -4.56 13.02 -14.66
N LEU A 133 -4.65 11.75 -14.19
CA LEU A 133 -4.37 10.56 -15.01
C LEU A 133 -5.48 10.32 -16.06
N MET A 134 -6.75 10.52 -15.69
CA MET A 134 -7.88 10.45 -16.63
C MET A 134 -7.75 11.48 -17.78
N ALA A 135 -7.32 12.71 -17.45
CA ALA A 135 -7.11 13.77 -18.45
C ALA A 135 -6.01 13.39 -19.46
N GLN A 136 -5.06 12.58 -19.07
CA GLN A 136 -3.99 12.04 -19.93
C GLN A 136 -4.41 10.79 -20.69
N GLN A 137 -5.59 10.24 -20.39
CA GLN A 137 -6.12 9.00 -20.96
C GLN A 137 -5.34 7.73 -20.56
N TYR A 138 -4.83 7.71 -19.30
CA TYR A 138 -4.41 6.47 -18.68
C TYR A 138 -5.62 5.66 -18.20
N ILE A 139 -5.60 4.34 -18.37
CA ILE A 139 -6.45 3.43 -17.60
C ILE A 139 -5.72 3.15 -16.29
N VAL A 140 -6.43 3.14 -15.16
CA VAL A 140 -5.82 2.93 -13.84
C VAL A 140 -6.47 1.75 -13.15
N ILE A 141 -5.67 0.87 -12.54
CA ILE A 141 -6.12 -0.11 -11.56
C ILE A 141 -5.45 0.15 -10.22
N ALA A 142 -6.27 0.25 -9.16
CA ALA A 142 -5.81 0.46 -7.79
C ALA A 142 -6.26 -0.74 -6.92
N PRO A 143 -5.37 -1.70 -6.63
CA PRO A 143 -5.70 -2.88 -5.85
C PRO A 143 -5.78 -2.58 -4.36
N GLU A 144 -6.81 -3.15 -3.72
CA GLU A 144 -6.95 -3.32 -2.27
C GLU A 144 -6.29 -4.66 -1.90
N TYR A 145 -4.97 -4.72 -2.01
CA TYR A 145 -4.20 -5.94 -1.77
C TYR A 145 -4.39 -6.47 -0.34
N ARG A 146 -4.00 -7.71 -0.09
CA ARG A 146 -4.11 -8.35 1.25
C ARG A 146 -3.57 -7.43 2.35
N GLY A 147 -4.30 -7.35 3.47
CA GLY A 147 -3.95 -6.46 4.58
C GLY A 147 -4.57 -5.07 4.50
N SER A 148 -5.26 -4.70 3.40
CA SER A 148 -5.97 -3.43 3.30
C SER A 148 -7.08 -3.31 4.34
N THR A 149 -7.34 -2.07 4.81
CA THR A 149 -8.40 -1.74 5.76
C THR A 149 -9.78 -1.66 5.08
N GLY A 150 -10.84 -1.65 5.87
CA GLY A 150 -12.21 -1.53 5.35
C GLY A 150 -12.86 -2.86 4.95
N TYR A 151 -12.18 -3.99 5.12
CA TYR A 151 -12.64 -5.33 4.72
C TYR A 151 -12.67 -6.33 5.88
N GLY A 152 -12.65 -5.83 7.12
CA GLY A 152 -12.72 -6.61 8.35
C GLY A 152 -11.37 -7.21 8.78
N LYS A 153 -11.38 -7.75 10.02
CA LYS A 153 -10.18 -8.29 10.68
C LYS A 153 -9.52 -9.41 9.88
N ASP A 154 -10.29 -10.36 9.38
CA ASP A 154 -9.76 -11.51 8.64
C ASP A 154 -8.99 -11.12 7.38
N PHE A 155 -9.34 -10.00 6.75
CA PHE A 155 -8.62 -9.50 5.60
C PHE A 155 -7.40 -8.66 6.00
N TYR A 156 -7.52 -7.86 7.03
CA TYR A 156 -6.45 -7.09 7.65
C TYR A 156 -5.27 -8.00 8.05
N GLU A 157 -5.55 -9.11 8.73
CA GLU A 157 -4.53 -10.07 9.19
C GLU A 157 -3.94 -10.95 8.07
N LYS A 158 -4.33 -10.75 6.80
CA LYS A 158 -3.71 -11.45 5.66
C LYS A 158 -2.48 -10.75 5.10
N ILE A 159 -2.08 -9.63 5.67
CA ILE A 159 -0.90 -8.90 5.19
C ILE A 159 0.33 -9.81 5.19
N ASP A 160 1.17 -9.63 4.17
CA ASP A 160 2.49 -10.28 4.06
C ASP A 160 3.49 -9.23 3.56
N TYR A 161 3.76 -8.25 4.39
CA TYR A 161 4.42 -6.99 4.08
C TYR A 161 5.73 -7.16 3.30
N GLY A 162 5.76 -6.66 2.05
CA GLY A 162 6.86 -6.85 1.12
C GLY A 162 6.98 -8.25 0.54
N GLY A 163 5.92 -9.07 0.68
CA GLY A 163 5.84 -10.43 0.16
C GLY A 163 4.68 -10.62 -0.83
N LEU A 164 3.68 -11.42 -0.45
CA LEU A 164 2.58 -11.83 -1.33
C LEU A 164 1.63 -10.69 -1.74
N GLU A 165 1.62 -9.56 -1.07
CA GLU A 165 0.88 -8.37 -1.53
C GLU A 165 1.45 -7.81 -2.84
N ASN A 166 2.76 -7.97 -3.09
CA ASN A 166 3.35 -7.63 -4.38
C ASN A 166 2.76 -8.50 -5.50
N ASP A 167 2.51 -9.78 -5.20
CA ASP A 167 1.89 -10.70 -6.15
C ASP A 167 0.40 -10.41 -6.35
N ASP A 168 -0.33 -9.92 -5.33
CA ASP A 168 -1.70 -9.42 -5.50
C ASP A 168 -1.73 -8.24 -6.48
N VAL A 169 -0.77 -7.31 -6.37
CA VAL A 169 -0.63 -6.18 -7.27
C VAL A 169 -0.29 -6.65 -8.70
N ASN A 170 0.60 -7.62 -8.85
CA ASN A 170 0.89 -8.24 -10.14
C ASN A 170 -0.34 -8.96 -10.73
N ALA A 171 -1.15 -9.63 -9.89
CA ALA A 171 -2.40 -10.27 -10.31
C ALA A 171 -3.42 -9.25 -10.82
N SER A 172 -3.50 -8.06 -10.20
CA SER A 172 -4.38 -6.98 -10.64
C SER A 172 -3.98 -6.45 -12.02
N ARG A 173 -2.68 -6.27 -12.27
CA ARG A 173 -2.14 -5.92 -13.59
C ARG A 173 -2.52 -6.98 -14.64
N ASP A 174 -2.32 -8.26 -14.32
CA ASP A 174 -2.60 -9.37 -15.22
C ASP A 174 -4.08 -9.51 -15.50
N TYR A 175 -4.95 -9.21 -14.53
CA TYR A 175 -6.39 -9.15 -14.71
C TYR A 175 -6.78 -8.10 -15.77
N MET A 176 -6.24 -6.89 -15.69
CA MET A 176 -6.53 -5.83 -16.66
C MET A 176 -6.11 -6.21 -18.06
N VAL A 177 -4.89 -6.74 -18.22
CA VAL A 177 -4.36 -7.12 -19.55
C VAL A 177 -5.15 -8.26 -20.19
N ARG A 178 -5.71 -9.17 -19.39
CA ARG A 178 -6.50 -10.31 -19.89
C ARG A 178 -7.94 -9.98 -20.22
N ASN A 179 -8.55 -9.04 -19.46
CA ASN A 179 -9.99 -8.83 -19.51
C ASN A 179 -10.43 -7.52 -20.17
N TYR A 180 -9.50 -6.58 -20.41
CA TYR A 180 -9.80 -5.29 -21.01
C TYR A 180 -9.06 -5.09 -22.32
N GLU A 181 -9.74 -5.31 -23.44
CA GLU A 181 -9.13 -5.23 -24.78
C GLU A 181 -8.53 -3.86 -25.10
N MET A 182 -9.05 -2.80 -24.49
CA MET A 182 -8.53 -1.44 -24.62
C MET A 182 -7.21 -1.19 -23.89
N VAL A 183 -6.75 -2.11 -23.05
CA VAL A 183 -5.46 -2.01 -22.38
C VAL A 183 -4.34 -2.42 -23.33
N ASP A 184 -3.32 -1.57 -23.44
CA ASP A 184 -2.09 -1.92 -24.14
C ASP A 184 -1.11 -2.65 -23.22
N SER A 185 -0.98 -3.94 -23.38
CA SER A 185 -0.10 -4.77 -22.56
C SER A 185 1.40 -4.43 -22.69
N ALA A 186 1.80 -3.72 -23.75
CA ALA A 186 3.17 -3.25 -23.95
C ALA A 186 3.45 -1.89 -23.29
N ARG A 187 2.40 -1.20 -22.83
CA ARG A 187 2.49 0.12 -22.18
C ARG A 187 1.86 0.09 -20.79
N VAL A 188 2.42 -0.74 -19.91
CA VAL A 188 2.00 -0.84 -18.51
C VAL A 188 3.06 -0.22 -17.62
N GLY A 189 2.67 0.75 -16.80
CA GLY A 189 3.51 1.34 -15.75
C GLY A 189 2.98 1.00 -14.35
N ILE A 190 3.83 1.18 -13.36
CA ILE A 190 3.45 1.10 -11.95
C ILE A 190 3.92 2.36 -11.22
N ILE A 191 3.03 2.93 -10.41
CA ILE A 191 3.32 4.13 -9.62
C ILE A 191 2.84 3.90 -8.19
N GLY A 192 3.63 4.30 -7.21
CA GLY A 192 3.23 4.16 -5.81
C GLY A 192 4.03 5.06 -4.89
N TRP A 193 3.47 5.35 -3.72
CA TRP A 193 4.08 6.14 -2.68
C TRP A 193 4.17 5.35 -1.38
N SER A 194 5.21 5.64 -0.56
CA SER A 194 5.35 4.99 0.74
C SER A 194 5.47 3.46 0.60
N HIS A 195 4.65 2.70 1.31
CA HIS A 195 4.51 1.25 1.11
C HIS A 195 4.12 0.90 -0.33
N GLY A 196 3.20 1.67 -0.97
CA GLY A 196 2.90 1.48 -2.40
C GLY A 196 4.11 1.69 -3.30
N GLY A 197 5.04 2.58 -2.92
CA GLY A 197 6.34 2.75 -3.58
C GLY A 197 7.27 1.54 -3.41
N MET A 198 7.29 0.93 -2.22
CA MET A 198 7.98 -0.34 -1.98
C MET A 198 7.42 -1.47 -2.84
N ILE A 199 6.09 -1.61 -2.89
CA ILE A 199 5.42 -2.61 -3.74
C ILE A 199 5.77 -2.37 -5.21
N ALA A 200 5.73 -1.12 -5.67
CA ALA A 200 6.09 -0.78 -7.05
C ALA A 200 7.53 -1.20 -7.40
N LEU A 201 8.49 -0.93 -6.49
CA LEU A 201 9.89 -1.35 -6.65
C LEU A 201 10.02 -2.88 -6.68
N MET A 202 9.41 -3.58 -5.71
CA MET A 202 9.51 -5.05 -5.64
C MET A 202 8.84 -5.72 -6.84
N CYS A 203 7.71 -5.19 -7.33
CA CYS A 203 7.06 -5.69 -8.55
C CYS A 203 7.98 -5.60 -9.77
N VAL A 204 8.67 -4.48 -9.99
CA VAL A 204 9.57 -4.33 -11.15
C VAL A 204 10.92 -5.04 -10.96
N PHE A 205 11.32 -5.33 -9.72
CA PHE A 205 12.51 -6.13 -9.43
C PHE A 205 12.28 -7.62 -9.71
N ASP A 206 11.12 -8.13 -9.34
CA ASP A 206 10.81 -9.56 -9.48
C ASP A 206 10.17 -9.88 -10.86
N HIS A 207 9.47 -8.91 -11.48
CA HIS A 207 8.77 -9.05 -12.75
C HIS A 207 9.05 -7.89 -13.72
N PRO A 208 10.32 -7.65 -14.10
CA PRO A 208 10.68 -6.53 -15.00
C PRO A 208 10.01 -6.61 -16.36
N GLU A 209 9.60 -7.78 -16.82
CA GLU A 209 8.91 -8.00 -18.09
C GLU A 209 7.46 -7.51 -18.09
N LYS A 210 6.85 -7.32 -16.91
CA LYS A 210 5.47 -6.90 -16.79
C LYS A 210 5.27 -5.39 -16.89
N TYR A 211 6.32 -4.61 -16.62
CA TYR A 211 6.23 -3.16 -16.48
C TYR A 211 7.24 -2.43 -17.35
N LYS A 212 6.76 -1.44 -18.07
CA LYS A 212 7.57 -0.60 -18.96
C LYS A 212 8.32 0.50 -18.21
N VAL A 213 7.78 0.93 -17.06
CA VAL A 213 8.28 2.04 -16.24
C VAL A 213 7.76 1.93 -14.83
N CYS A 214 8.55 2.43 -13.85
CA CYS A 214 8.19 2.52 -12.43
C CYS A 214 8.44 3.93 -11.91
N PHE A 215 7.48 4.46 -11.13
CA PHE A 215 7.70 5.58 -10.25
C PHE A 215 7.49 5.17 -8.79
N ALA A 216 8.45 5.53 -7.92
CA ALA A 216 8.42 5.27 -6.50
C ALA A 216 8.63 6.59 -5.72
N GLY A 217 7.57 7.10 -5.11
CA GLY A 217 7.60 8.29 -4.27
C GLY A 217 7.77 7.92 -2.80
N ASN A 218 8.71 8.53 -2.09
CA ASN A 218 8.97 8.28 -0.66
C ASN A 218 8.92 6.77 -0.30
N PRO A 219 9.54 5.87 -1.09
CA PRO A 219 9.31 4.44 -0.92
C PRO A 219 9.88 3.95 0.40
N VAL A 220 9.12 3.13 1.14
CA VAL A 220 9.72 2.28 2.16
C VAL A 220 10.74 1.39 1.45
N SER A 221 12.01 1.52 1.76
CA SER A 221 13.08 0.91 0.96
C SER A 221 14.08 0.06 1.74
N ASP A 222 14.11 0.21 3.07
CA ASP A 222 14.96 -0.60 3.95
C ASP A 222 14.27 -0.90 5.27
N LEU A 223 13.65 -2.08 5.38
CA LEU A 223 12.96 -2.51 6.60
C LEU A 223 13.91 -2.71 7.79
N VAL A 224 15.19 -2.97 7.55
CA VAL A 224 16.18 -3.09 8.63
C VAL A 224 16.47 -1.73 9.24
N ALA A 225 16.72 -0.72 8.40
CA ALA A 225 16.90 0.66 8.85
C ALA A 225 15.63 1.20 9.51
N ARG A 226 14.44 0.93 8.89
CA ARG A 226 13.14 1.35 9.40
C ARG A 226 12.88 0.82 10.81
N MET A 227 13.15 -0.44 11.09
CA MET A 227 13.05 -0.99 12.46
C MET A 227 14.04 -0.34 13.44
N GLY A 228 15.14 0.21 12.94
CA GLY A 228 16.14 0.89 13.75
C GLY A 228 15.68 2.27 14.28
N TYR A 229 14.89 3.02 13.54
CA TYR A 229 14.42 4.35 13.93
C TYR A 229 12.94 4.41 14.35
N SER A 230 12.14 3.38 14.05
CA SER A 230 10.73 3.30 14.46
C SER A 230 10.58 3.05 15.96
N ASP A 231 9.41 3.35 16.51
CA ASP A 231 9.07 3.09 17.91
C ASP A 231 8.77 1.60 18.20
N ASP A 232 8.52 1.29 19.48
CA ASP A 232 8.28 -0.08 19.91
C ASP A 232 6.93 -0.63 19.43
N GLU A 233 5.92 0.21 19.22
CA GLU A 233 4.60 -0.22 18.76
C GLU A 233 4.67 -0.63 17.29
N TYR A 234 5.36 0.15 16.48
CA TYR A 234 5.61 -0.17 15.06
C TYR A 234 6.41 -1.47 14.92
N ARG A 235 7.47 -1.66 15.73
CA ARG A 235 8.25 -2.91 15.75
C ARG A 235 7.42 -4.12 16.16
N LYS A 236 6.52 -3.96 17.15
CA LYS A 236 5.60 -5.03 17.57
C LYS A 236 4.62 -5.41 16.47
N LEU A 237 4.10 -4.43 15.72
CA LEU A 237 3.21 -4.68 14.59
C LEU A 237 3.89 -5.60 13.56
N PHE A 238 5.13 -5.30 13.17
CA PHE A 238 5.88 -6.10 12.20
C PHE A 238 6.25 -7.50 12.72
N SER A 239 6.46 -7.66 14.02
CA SER A 239 6.76 -8.96 14.63
C SER A 239 5.53 -9.78 15.02
N ALA A 240 4.31 -9.25 14.83
CA ALA A 240 3.08 -9.99 15.08
C ALA A 240 2.99 -11.24 14.19
N ASP A 241 2.39 -12.32 14.72
CA ASP A 241 2.32 -13.63 14.04
C ASP A 241 1.65 -13.59 12.66
N TYR A 242 0.70 -12.66 12.48
CA TYR A 242 0.00 -12.46 11.21
C TYR A 242 0.76 -11.57 10.23
N HIS A 243 1.86 -10.93 10.66
CA HIS A 243 2.69 -10.04 9.84
C HIS A 243 3.98 -10.77 9.42
N LEU A 244 5.18 -10.31 9.83
CA LEU A 244 6.44 -11.02 9.57
C LEU A 244 6.72 -12.15 10.59
N GLY A 245 6.07 -12.12 11.75
CA GLY A 245 6.13 -13.14 12.78
C GLY A 245 7.41 -13.16 13.61
N LYS A 246 8.38 -12.31 13.29
CA LYS A 246 9.66 -12.15 14.02
C LYS A 246 10.15 -10.71 13.88
N ASP A 247 10.86 -10.23 14.90
CA ASP A 247 11.56 -8.95 14.80
C ASP A 247 12.79 -9.03 13.87
N ALA A 248 13.35 -7.87 13.51
CA ALA A 248 14.48 -7.80 12.61
C ALA A 248 15.76 -8.48 13.16
N ARG A 249 15.92 -8.59 14.49
CA ARG A 249 17.02 -9.30 15.13
C ARG A 249 16.85 -10.81 15.01
N GLY A 250 15.61 -11.28 15.11
CA GLY A 250 15.27 -12.70 15.00
C GLY A 250 15.35 -13.25 13.58
N ASP A 251 15.11 -12.41 12.54
CA ASP A 251 15.17 -12.82 11.14
C ASP A 251 15.57 -11.69 10.17
N ILE A 252 16.79 -11.22 10.32
CA ILE A 252 17.33 -10.13 9.48
C ILE A 252 17.34 -10.49 7.98
N LYS A 253 17.41 -11.78 7.65
CA LYS A 253 17.42 -12.22 6.24
C LYS A 253 16.07 -12.00 5.58
N GLU A 254 14.97 -12.25 6.29
CA GLU A 254 13.62 -12.00 5.79
C GLU A 254 13.36 -10.49 5.62
N TYR A 255 13.79 -9.66 6.58
CA TYR A 255 13.69 -8.22 6.46
C TYR A 255 14.47 -7.66 5.25
N ARG A 256 15.69 -8.15 5.02
CA ARG A 256 16.49 -7.78 3.82
C ARG A 256 15.84 -8.24 2.53
N LYS A 257 15.35 -9.49 2.48
CA LYS A 257 14.67 -10.05 1.31
C LYS A 257 13.49 -9.18 0.88
N ARG A 258 12.77 -8.57 1.82
CA ARG A 258 11.60 -7.71 1.60
C ARG A 258 11.94 -6.23 1.38
N SER A 259 13.20 -5.85 1.43
CA SER A 259 13.65 -4.46 1.33
C SER A 259 14.23 -4.15 -0.04
N PRO A 260 13.70 -3.16 -0.78
CA PRO A 260 14.23 -2.75 -2.08
C PRO A 260 15.73 -2.47 -2.08
N ALA A 261 16.28 -1.80 -1.05
CA ALA A 261 17.70 -1.47 -0.98
C ALA A 261 18.63 -2.70 -1.01
N TRP A 262 18.15 -3.84 -0.51
CA TRP A 262 18.89 -5.11 -0.50
C TRP A 262 18.63 -5.97 -1.74
N ASN A 263 17.79 -5.49 -2.67
CA ASN A 263 17.42 -6.16 -3.91
C ASN A 263 17.76 -5.31 -5.15
N ALA A 264 18.56 -4.26 -5.00
CA ALA A 264 18.89 -3.27 -6.04
C ALA A 264 19.47 -3.89 -7.32
N GLN A 265 20.22 -5.00 -7.21
CA GLN A 265 20.79 -5.74 -8.35
C GLN A 265 19.74 -6.23 -9.36
N LYS A 266 18.48 -6.37 -8.93
CA LYS A 266 17.37 -6.87 -9.76
C LYS A 266 16.82 -5.83 -10.73
N LEU A 267 17.08 -4.52 -10.53
CA LEU A 267 16.50 -3.47 -11.37
C LEU A 267 16.90 -3.62 -12.84
N LYS A 268 15.88 -3.67 -13.71
CA LYS A 268 15.99 -3.65 -15.18
C LYS A 268 15.03 -2.64 -15.81
N THR A 269 13.95 -2.29 -15.12
CA THR A 269 12.89 -1.38 -15.59
C THR A 269 13.32 0.08 -15.38
N PRO A 270 13.06 1.00 -16.31
CA PRO A 270 13.23 2.43 -16.10
C PRO A 270 12.54 2.89 -14.82
N LEU A 271 13.27 3.60 -13.95
CA LEU A 271 12.84 3.95 -12.60
C LEU A 271 13.06 5.43 -12.32
N LEU A 272 12.05 6.09 -11.73
CA LEU A 272 12.16 7.39 -11.10
C LEU A 272 11.86 7.26 -9.59
N ILE A 273 12.75 7.79 -8.76
CA ILE A 273 12.57 7.85 -7.30
C ILE A 273 12.49 9.30 -6.86
N HIS A 274 11.46 9.66 -6.09
CA HIS A 274 11.38 10.93 -5.37
C HIS A 274 11.39 10.70 -3.86
N THR A 275 12.01 11.61 -3.11
CA THR A 275 11.93 11.67 -1.65
C THR A 275 12.15 13.11 -1.17
N ASN A 276 11.84 13.39 0.09
CA ASN A 276 11.93 14.71 0.70
C ASN A 276 12.68 14.64 2.04
N THR A 277 13.55 15.61 2.30
CA THR A 277 14.39 15.60 3.52
C THR A 277 13.61 15.80 4.82
N ASN A 278 12.42 16.41 4.77
CA ASN A 278 11.53 16.61 5.91
C ASN A 278 10.36 15.61 5.94
N ASP A 279 10.51 14.45 5.30
CA ASP A 279 9.54 13.36 5.40
C ASP A 279 9.45 12.87 6.85
N ASP A 280 8.25 12.90 7.41
CA ASP A 280 7.95 12.60 8.81
C ASP A 280 7.51 11.13 9.04
N ASP A 281 7.46 10.32 7.98
CA ASP A 281 7.16 8.88 8.05
C ASP A 281 8.32 8.03 7.50
N VAL A 282 8.69 8.21 6.23
CA VAL A 282 9.81 7.48 5.62
C VAL A 282 11.09 8.30 5.73
N ASN A 283 11.99 7.90 6.61
CA ASN A 283 13.25 8.61 6.78
C ASN A 283 14.03 8.64 5.46
N VAL A 284 14.47 9.82 5.04
CA VAL A 284 15.24 10.02 3.81
C VAL A 284 16.45 9.10 3.70
N LEU A 285 17.07 8.72 4.84
CA LEU A 285 18.26 7.85 4.87
C LEU A 285 17.98 6.45 4.31
N GLU A 286 16.77 5.90 4.48
CA GLU A 286 16.47 4.59 3.87
C GLU A 286 16.33 4.69 2.34
N VAL A 287 15.82 5.80 1.82
CA VAL A 287 15.76 6.04 0.37
C VAL A 287 17.14 6.36 -0.20
N GLU A 288 17.98 7.12 0.54
CA GLU A 288 19.39 7.31 0.18
C GLU A 288 20.16 6.00 0.13
N HIS A 289 19.91 5.08 1.06
CA HIS A 289 20.49 3.73 1.02
C HIS A 289 20.10 2.98 -0.26
N LEU A 290 18.81 3.00 -0.66
CA LEU A 290 18.38 2.44 -1.94
C LEU A 290 19.10 3.07 -3.14
N ILE A 291 19.19 4.41 -3.17
CA ILE A 291 19.89 5.16 -4.23
C ILE A 291 21.37 4.75 -4.31
N GLN A 292 22.06 4.63 -3.18
CA GLN A 292 23.45 4.21 -3.13
C GLN A 292 23.62 2.75 -3.56
N ALA A 293 22.71 1.85 -3.13
CA ALA A 293 22.72 0.45 -3.54
C ALA A 293 22.52 0.30 -5.06
N LEU A 294 21.57 1.03 -5.66
CA LEU A 294 21.35 1.03 -7.11
C LEU A 294 22.58 1.56 -7.88
N LYS A 295 23.24 2.61 -7.38
CA LYS A 295 24.50 3.13 -7.96
C LYS A 295 25.63 2.12 -7.87
N ALA A 296 25.79 1.47 -6.72
CA ALA A 296 26.81 0.44 -6.51
C ALA A 296 26.62 -0.77 -7.45
N GLU A 297 25.39 -1.11 -7.77
CA GLU A 297 25.02 -2.15 -8.74
C GLU A 297 25.09 -1.66 -10.20
N GLY A 298 25.55 -0.44 -10.46
CA GLY A 298 25.69 0.13 -11.81
C GLY A 298 24.35 0.35 -12.54
N LYS A 299 23.24 0.50 -11.80
CA LYS A 299 21.90 0.66 -12.38
C LYS A 299 21.68 2.04 -12.97
N GLN A 300 20.92 2.10 -14.06
CA GLN A 300 20.48 3.36 -14.66
C GLN A 300 19.07 3.68 -14.16
N PHE A 301 18.91 4.83 -13.52
CA PHE A 301 17.64 5.32 -12.97
C PHE A 301 17.70 6.84 -12.76
N GLU A 302 16.52 7.47 -12.65
CA GLU A 302 16.39 8.89 -12.32
C GLU A 302 15.96 9.01 -10.84
N TYR A 303 16.41 10.05 -10.15
CA TYR A 303 15.97 10.34 -8.78
C TYR A 303 16.07 11.82 -8.46
N GLU A 304 15.24 12.29 -7.53
CA GLU A 304 15.33 13.63 -6.95
C GLU A 304 15.06 13.57 -5.44
N ILE A 305 16.00 14.14 -4.66
CA ILE A 305 15.85 14.36 -3.23
C ILE A 305 15.48 15.82 -3.04
N PHE A 306 14.22 16.09 -2.75
CA PHE A 306 13.74 17.43 -2.47
C PHE A 306 14.17 17.85 -1.07
N LYS A 307 14.54 19.14 -0.94
CA LYS A 307 15.01 19.69 0.34
C LYS A 307 13.93 20.56 0.94
N ASP A 308 13.48 20.16 2.12
CA ASP A 308 12.57 20.91 2.99
C ASP A 308 11.29 21.40 2.27
N VAL A 309 10.80 20.63 1.30
CA VAL A 309 9.54 20.95 0.62
C VAL A 309 8.39 20.71 1.59
N GLU A 310 7.51 21.70 1.70
CA GLU A 310 6.31 21.62 2.55
C GLU A 310 5.43 20.41 2.23
N GLY A 311 4.79 19.84 3.26
CA GLY A 311 3.90 18.69 3.13
C GLY A 311 4.50 17.36 3.60
N GLY A 312 5.76 17.34 4.09
CA GLY A 312 6.37 16.17 4.71
C GLY A 312 6.27 14.93 3.82
N HIS A 313 5.67 13.86 4.33
CA HIS A 313 5.44 12.62 3.60
C HIS A 313 4.50 12.75 2.39
N SER A 314 3.69 13.81 2.33
CA SER A 314 2.73 14.05 1.24
C SER A 314 3.13 15.17 0.28
N PHE A 315 4.37 15.62 0.30
CA PHE A 315 4.87 16.83 -0.36
C PHE A 315 4.54 16.95 -1.85
N ASP A 316 4.38 15.85 -2.56
CA ASP A 316 4.04 15.80 -3.99
C ASP A 316 2.57 15.47 -4.27
N ARG A 317 1.78 15.12 -3.24
CA ARG A 317 0.37 14.71 -3.33
C ARG A 317 -0.64 15.70 -2.75
N ILE A 318 -0.19 16.88 -2.33
CA ILE A 318 -1.02 17.98 -1.84
C ILE A 318 -1.27 19.02 -2.95
N ASP A 319 -2.08 20.05 -2.66
CA ASP A 319 -2.56 21.01 -3.66
C ASP A 319 -1.66 22.25 -3.82
N THR A 320 -0.43 22.20 -3.30
CA THR A 320 0.51 23.31 -3.43
C THR A 320 1.06 23.42 -4.86
N ARG A 321 1.50 24.63 -5.21
CA ARG A 321 2.13 24.87 -6.51
C ARG A 321 3.35 23.97 -6.73
N ILE A 322 4.15 23.76 -5.68
CA ILE A 322 5.36 22.93 -5.73
C ILE A 322 4.97 21.47 -5.96
N ALA A 323 3.99 20.95 -5.24
CA ALA A 323 3.49 19.59 -5.43
C ALA A 323 3.02 19.35 -6.87
N LYS A 324 2.28 20.30 -7.47
CA LYS A 324 1.85 20.24 -8.87
C LYS A 324 3.04 20.25 -9.84
N GLN A 325 4.09 21.03 -9.57
CA GLN A 325 5.33 21.02 -10.37
C GLN A 325 6.04 19.66 -10.29
N ILE A 326 6.06 19.06 -9.10
CA ILE A 326 6.67 17.73 -8.90
C ILE A 326 5.87 16.67 -9.64
N ARG A 327 4.53 16.70 -9.59
CA ARG A 327 3.69 15.77 -10.37
C ARG A 327 3.90 15.92 -11.87
N LEU A 328 4.10 17.14 -12.39
CA LEU A 328 4.47 17.33 -13.81
C LEU A 328 5.78 16.63 -14.18
N LYS A 329 6.78 16.61 -13.29
CA LYS A 329 8.02 15.85 -13.53
C LYS A 329 7.75 14.36 -13.59
N ILE A 330 6.91 13.83 -12.67
CA ILE A 330 6.50 12.43 -12.67
C ILE A 330 5.80 12.08 -13.98
N TYR A 331 4.81 12.86 -14.40
CA TYR A 331 4.08 12.63 -15.66
C TYR A 331 5.00 12.73 -16.87
N SER A 332 5.89 13.72 -16.91
CA SER A 332 6.88 13.85 -17.98
C SER A 332 7.83 12.63 -18.07
N PHE A 333 8.19 12.03 -16.94
CA PHE A 333 8.96 10.79 -16.92
C PHE A 333 8.15 9.61 -17.46
N LEU A 334 6.91 9.42 -16.99
CA LEU A 334 6.01 8.35 -17.46
C LEU A 334 5.74 8.46 -18.97
N ASP A 335 5.54 9.70 -19.46
CA ASP A 335 5.26 9.99 -20.89
C ASP A 335 6.35 9.48 -21.83
N LYS A 336 7.61 9.43 -21.41
CA LYS A 336 8.72 8.91 -22.20
C LYS A 336 8.55 7.43 -22.57
N TYR A 337 7.88 6.66 -21.71
CA TYR A 337 7.79 5.21 -21.81
C TYR A 337 6.40 4.70 -22.16
N LEU A 338 5.35 5.43 -21.74
CA LEU A 338 3.95 4.99 -21.89
C LEU A 338 3.21 5.72 -23.02
N ASP A 339 3.72 6.86 -23.46
CA ASP A 339 3.17 7.70 -24.52
C ASP A 339 1.64 7.80 -24.49
N PRO A 340 1.06 8.43 -23.44
CA PRO A 340 -0.37 8.62 -23.35
C PRO A 340 -0.87 9.55 -24.45
N SER A 341 -2.15 9.46 -24.80
CA SER A 341 -2.72 10.23 -25.91
C SER A 341 -2.71 11.73 -25.67
N ARG A 342 -2.68 12.14 -24.41
CA ARG A 342 -2.56 13.55 -23.97
C ARG A 342 -1.50 13.64 -22.87
N LYS A 343 -0.81 14.78 -22.84
CA LYS A 343 0.29 15.02 -21.89
C LYS A 343 0.02 16.34 -21.16
N LEU A 344 0.08 16.32 -19.83
CA LEU A 344 0.03 17.53 -19.02
C LEU A 344 1.39 18.22 -19.00
N LYS A 345 1.47 19.49 -19.40
CA LYS A 345 2.73 20.24 -19.56
C LYS A 345 2.83 21.47 -18.66
N SER A 346 1.74 21.82 -17.98
CA SER A 346 1.68 23.03 -17.17
C SER A 346 0.78 22.86 -15.95
N ILE A 347 1.02 23.68 -14.93
CA ILE A 347 0.17 23.76 -13.73
C ILE A 347 -1.28 24.11 -14.12
N SER A 348 -1.47 24.99 -15.09
CA SER A 348 -2.82 25.35 -15.55
C SER A 348 -3.57 24.16 -16.15
N GLU A 349 -2.89 23.22 -16.80
CA GLU A 349 -3.51 22.00 -17.30
C GLU A 349 -3.82 21.01 -16.17
N ILE A 350 -2.95 20.92 -15.15
CA ILE A 350 -3.24 20.18 -13.91
C ILE A 350 -4.47 20.76 -13.21
N ASP A 351 -4.54 22.08 -13.02
CA ASP A 351 -5.67 22.72 -12.36
C ASP A 351 -6.98 22.44 -13.10
N LYS A 352 -6.97 22.50 -14.43
CA LYS A 352 -8.16 22.18 -15.25
C LYS A 352 -8.54 20.70 -15.19
N ALA A 353 -7.58 19.81 -15.02
CA ALA A 353 -7.84 18.38 -14.95
C ALA A 353 -8.35 17.96 -13.56
N ALA A 354 -7.69 18.43 -12.50
CA ALA A 354 -7.89 17.94 -11.14
C ALA A 354 -9.06 18.66 -10.41
N TYR A 355 -9.30 19.92 -10.72
CA TYR A 355 -10.25 20.76 -9.97
C TYR A 355 -11.38 21.24 -10.87
N ARG A 356 -12.57 21.37 -10.28
CA ARG A 356 -13.80 21.88 -10.95
C ARG A 356 -13.92 23.37 -10.82
#